data_ae5219cb5bd55e85ac1d7daaeeef83d8
#
_entry.id   ae5219cb5bd55e85ac1d7daaeeef83d8
#
_cell.length_a   1.000
_cell.length_b   1.000
_cell.length_c   1.000
_cell.angle_alpha   90.00
_cell.angle_beta   90.00
_cell.angle_gamma   90.00
#
_symmetry.space_group_name_H-M   'P 1'
#
loop_
_entity.id
_entity.type
_entity.pdbx_description
1 polymer ?
#
loop_
_entity_poly.entity_id
_entity_poly.type
_entity_poly.pdbx_seq_one_letter_code
_entity_poly.pdbx_strand_id
1 'polypeptide(L)'
;MKNKFRKIVIEDFQYLYTLTDKYHSENQTNTLTIRIFLKDYKQNALVLDFLTIDHPYMGQILKSGVALKNILTDTVDIVNLNEPKYIRQLILHAKKNGWQGHSKIDKQDGLSYLAALGYEVQILIPNQSKSFHEL
;
A
#
# COMPACT_ATOMS: atom_id res chain seq x y z
N MET A 1 -14.00 -14.59 12.10
CA MET A 1 -14.38 -14.02 10.84
C MET A 1 -13.28 -14.07 9.82
N LYS A 2 -13.59 -14.50 8.63
CA LYS A 2 -12.59 -14.61 7.66
C LYS A 2 -12.49 -13.42 6.80
N ASN A 3 -11.28 -13.07 6.42
CA ASN A 3 -11.06 -12.01 5.44
C ASN A 3 -11.50 -12.52 4.08
N LYS A 4 -12.17 -11.66 3.35
CA LYS A 4 -12.53 -12.00 2.01
C LYS A 4 -11.46 -11.52 1.09
N PHE A 5 -11.00 -12.40 0.22
CA PHE A 5 -10.04 -12.01 -0.80
C PHE A 5 -10.78 -11.44 -1.99
N ARG A 6 -10.25 -10.35 -2.51
CA ARG A 6 -10.73 -9.78 -3.77
C ARG A 6 -9.86 -10.30 -4.91
N LYS A 7 -10.40 -10.26 -6.10
CA LYS A 7 -9.79 -10.81 -7.28
C LYS A 7 -9.41 -9.73 -8.26
N ILE A 8 -8.27 -9.86 -8.90
CA ILE A 8 -7.90 -8.98 -10.00
C ILE A 8 -7.16 -9.82 -11.04
N VAL A 9 -7.45 -9.58 -12.32
CA VAL A 9 -6.82 -10.31 -13.41
C VAL A 9 -5.92 -9.36 -14.18
N ILE A 10 -4.66 -9.76 -14.35
CA ILE A 10 -3.68 -8.98 -15.10
C ILE A 10 -2.99 -9.93 -16.06
N GLU A 11 -3.10 -9.66 -17.35
CA GLU A 11 -2.41 -10.45 -18.39
C GLU A 11 -2.66 -11.95 -18.25
N ASP A 12 -3.91 -12.33 -18.09
CA ASP A 12 -4.32 -13.73 -17.97
C ASP A 12 -3.98 -14.39 -16.64
N PHE A 13 -3.36 -13.67 -15.71
CA PHE A 13 -3.08 -14.21 -14.38
C PHE A 13 -4.07 -13.64 -13.38
N GLN A 14 -4.59 -14.51 -12.53
CA GLN A 14 -5.51 -14.11 -11.49
C GLN A 14 -4.77 -13.95 -10.18
N TYR A 15 -4.96 -12.78 -9.55
CA TYR A 15 -4.38 -12.51 -8.24
C TYR A 15 -5.50 -12.32 -7.24
N LEU A 16 -5.21 -12.65 -6.00
CA LEU A 16 -6.14 -12.44 -4.90
C LEU A 16 -5.46 -11.52 -3.89
N TYR A 17 -6.23 -10.64 -3.26
CA TYR A 17 -5.62 -9.69 -2.34
C TYR A 17 -6.58 -9.28 -1.24
N THR A 18 -6.02 -8.83 -0.12
CA THR A 18 -6.79 -8.26 0.98
C THR A 18 -6.09 -7.00 1.46
N LEU A 19 -6.88 -6.13 2.08
CA LEU A 19 -6.37 -4.95 2.78
C LEU A 19 -6.81 -5.04 4.23
N THR A 20 -5.87 -4.88 5.15
CA THR A 20 -6.19 -4.78 6.58
C THR A 20 -5.38 -3.64 7.15
N ASP A 21 -5.86 -3.04 8.24
CA ASP A 21 -5.11 -1.97 8.87
C ASP A 21 -5.11 -2.13 10.37
N LYS A 22 -4.08 -1.57 11.01
CA LYS A 22 -3.91 -1.65 12.44
C LYS A 22 -3.46 -0.32 12.99
N TYR A 23 -4.22 0.19 13.95
CA TYR A 23 -3.89 1.43 14.65
C TYR A 23 -2.87 1.16 15.75
N HIS A 24 -1.91 2.05 15.90
CA HIS A 24 -0.89 1.98 16.94
C HIS A 24 -1.08 3.15 17.89
N SER A 25 -1.67 2.87 19.06
CA SER A 25 -2.04 3.94 19.98
C SER A 25 -0.82 4.62 20.63
N GLU A 26 0.29 3.90 20.73
CA GLU A 26 1.46 4.46 21.42
C GLU A 26 2.06 5.64 20.69
N ASN A 27 1.88 5.74 19.38
CA ASN A 27 2.42 6.86 18.61
C ASN A 27 1.44 7.41 17.60
N GLN A 28 0.19 6.97 17.66
CA GLN A 28 -0.88 7.48 16.80
C GLN A 28 -0.56 7.32 15.31
N THR A 29 -0.06 6.16 14.97
CA THR A 29 0.17 5.79 13.58
C THR A 29 -0.72 4.63 13.20
N ASN A 30 -0.70 4.27 11.93
CA ASN A 30 -1.54 3.21 11.40
C ASN A 30 -0.78 2.48 10.32
N THR A 31 -0.82 1.16 10.34
CA THR A 31 -0.21 0.36 9.27
C THR A 31 -1.29 -0.27 8.44
N LEU A 32 -1.32 0.07 7.16
CA LEU A 32 -2.15 -0.62 6.18
C LEU A 32 -1.31 -1.74 5.60
N THR A 33 -1.83 -2.97 5.62
CA THR A 33 -1.15 -4.11 5.03
C THR A 33 -1.96 -4.61 3.84
N ILE A 34 -1.32 -4.70 2.70
CA ILE A 34 -1.92 -5.28 1.51
C ILE A 34 -1.19 -6.59 1.25
N ARG A 35 -1.96 -7.67 1.18
CA ARG A 35 -1.42 -8.99 0.90
C ARG A 35 -1.95 -9.43 -0.45
N ILE A 36 -1.04 -9.76 -1.37
CA ILE A 36 -1.39 -10.10 -2.74
C ILE A 36 -0.70 -11.40 -3.10
N PHE A 37 -1.42 -12.33 -3.70
CA PHE A 37 -0.78 -13.57 -4.15
C PHE A 37 -1.40 -14.01 -5.47
N LEU A 38 -0.57 -14.69 -6.25
CA LEU A 38 -1.00 -15.34 -7.47
C LEU A 38 -1.89 -16.52 -7.08
N LYS A 39 -2.98 -16.71 -7.79
CA LYS A 39 -3.88 -17.82 -7.51
C LYS A 39 -3.10 -19.12 -7.43
N ASP A 40 -3.39 -19.91 -6.41
CA ASP A 40 -2.75 -21.20 -6.11
C ASP A 40 -1.34 -21.08 -5.52
N TYR A 41 -0.86 -19.86 -5.27
CA TYR A 41 0.45 -19.64 -4.67
C TYR A 41 0.34 -18.76 -3.42
N LYS A 42 -0.63 -19.09 -2.56
CA LYS A 42 -0.92 -18.29 -1.38
C LYS A 42 0.27 -18.12 -0.44
N GLN A 43 1.11 -19.12 -0.36
CA GLN A 43 2.27 -19.09 0.54
C GLN A 43 3.37 -18.16 0.05
N ASN A 44 3.29 -17.68 -1.17
CA ASN A 44 4.30 -16.80 -1.74
C ASN A 44 3.76 -15.38 -1.92
N ALA A 45 2.95 -14.92 -0.99
CA ALA A 45 2.31 -13.62 -1.10
C ALA A 45 3.32 -12.48 -1.05
N LEU A 46 3.01 -11.46 -1.83
CA LEU A 46 3.64 -10.15 -1.71
C LEU A 46 2.92 -9.43 -0.58
N VAL A 47 3.64 -8.97 0.41
CA VAL A 47 3.06 -8.26 1.54
C VAL A 47 3.64 -6.85 1.55
N LEU A 48 2.76 -5.85 1.45
CA LEU A 48 3.15 -4.45 1.46
C LEU A 48 2.60 -3.79 2.70
N ASP A 49 3.48 -3.19 3.50
CA ASP A 49 3.06 -2.43 4.67
C ASP A 49 3.22 -0.95 4.39
N PHE A 50 2.17 -0.19 4.70
CA PHE A 50 2.15 1.25 4.55
C PHE A 50 1.98 1.85 5.94
N LEU A 51 3.07 2.29 6.54
CA LEU A 51 3.01 2.92 7.86
C LEU A 51 2.74 4.40 7.68
N THR A 52 1.60 4.86 8.15
CA THR A 52 1.17 6.24 7.95
C THR A 52 0.76 6.88 9.26
N ILE A 53 0.53 8.19 9.22
CA ILE A 53 -0.16 8.85 10.31
C ILE A 53 -1.58 8.30 10.38
N ASP A 54 -2.19 8.41 11.56
CA ASP A 54 -3.59 8.03 11.73
C ASP A 54 -4.41 9.30 11.81
N HIS A 55 -5.39 9.43 10.92
CA HIS A 55 -6.23 10.63 10.87
C HIS A 55 -7.30 10.54 11.97
N PRO A 56 -7.55 11.61 12.72
CA PRO A 56 -8.51 11.55 13.83
C PRO A 56 -9.90 11.07 13.46
N TYR A 57 -10.33 11.37 12.24
CA TYR A 57 -11.67 10.98 11.81
C TYR A 57 -11.67 9.88 10.77
N MET A 58 -10.64 9.82 9.93
CA MET A 58 -10.63 8.89 8.81
C MET A 58 -9.78 7.65 9.07
N GLY A 59 -8.98 7.65 10.13
CA GLY A 59 -8.11 6.52 10.43
C GLY A 59 -7.03 6.31 9.39
N GLN A 60 -7.07 5.18 8.69
CA GLN A 60 -6.08 4.89 7.67
C GLN A 60 -6.43 5.64 6.37
N ILE A 61 -5.67 6.69 6.11
CA ILE A 61 -6.02 7.60 5.02
C ILE A 61 -5.87 6.98 3.63
N LEU A 62 -5.02 5.96 3.48
CA LEU A 62 -4.90 5.27 2.20
C LEU A 62 -6.09 4.35 1.91
N LYS A 63 -6.91 4.06 2.93
CA LYS A 63 -8.16 3.32 2.72
C LYS A 63 -9.35 4.25 2.57
N SER A 64 -9.18 5.51 2.92
CA SER A 64 -10.26 6.50 2.84
C SER A 64 -10.14 7.41 1.63
N GLY A 65 -8.94 7.54 1.12
CA GLY A 65 -8.67 8.42 0.00
C GLY A 65 -7.91 9.65 0.47
N VAL A 66 -6.76 9.92 -0.13
CA VAL A 66 -5.93 11.06 0.21
C VAL A 66 -5.37 11.65 -1.08
N ALA A 67 -5.39 12.97 -1.18
CA ALA A 67 -4.86 13.66 -2.36
C ALA A 67 -3.33 13.62 -2.33
N LEU A 68 -2.73 13.01 -3.34
CA LEU A 68 -1.29 12.94 -3.46
C LEU A 68 -0.86 13.47 -4.81
N LYS A 69 0.18 14.29 -4.81
CA LYS A 69 0.78 14.78 -6.04
C LYS A 69 1.56 13.64 -6.70
N ASN A 70 1.36 13.48 -7.99
CA ASN A 70 2.17 12.54 -8.77
C ASN A 70 3.10 13.34 -9.66
N ILE A 71 4.40 13.25 -9.39
CA ILE A 71 5.39 14.06 -10.11
C ILE A 71 5.67 13.52 -11.50
N LEU A 72 5.38 12.25 -11.77
CA LEU A 72 5.59 11.68 -13.10
C LEU A 72 4.51 12.12 -14.09
N THR A 73 3.30 12.32 -13.62
CA THR A 73 2.16 12.71 -14.46
C THR A 73 1.78 14.18 -14.28
N ASP A 74 2.38 14.84 -13.29
CA ASP A 74 2.07 16.23 -12.95
C ASP A 74 0.58 16.43 -12.63
N THR A 75 0.03 15.49 -11.87
CA THR A 75 -1.38 15.52 -11.49
C THR A 75 -1.50 15.36 -9.97
N VAL A 76 -2.69 15.64 -9.44
CA VAL A 76 -3.04 15.31 -8.06
C VAL A 76 -4.13 14.26 -8.13
N ASP A 77 -3.86 13.10 -7.56
CA ASP A 77 -4.79 11.99 -7.58
C ASP A 77 -5.32 11.73 -6.18
N ILE A 78 -6.57 11.35 -6.08
CA ILE A 78 -7.12 10.89 -4.80
C ILE A 78 -6.81 9.41 -4.70
N VAL A 79 -5.80 9.08 -3.89
CA VAL A 79 -5.32 7.71 -3.79
C VAL A 79 -6.09 6.97 -2.71
N ASN A 80 -6.85 5.98 -3.11
CA ASN A 80 -7.59 5.09 -2.22
C ASN A 80 -7.22 3.68 -2.61
N LEU A 81 -6.44 3.00 -1.79
CA LEU A 81 -5.91 1.68 -2.14
C LEU A 81 -6.97 0.58 -2.15
N ASN A 82 -8.22 0.92 -1.80
CA ASN A 82 -9.32 0.00 -2.04
C ASN A 82 -9.66 -0.09 -3.52
N GLU A 83 -9.21 0.86 -4.34
CA GLU A 83 -9.55 0.86 -5.77
C GLU A 83 -8.63 -0.07 -6.53
N PRO A 84 -9.20 -0.94 -7.37
CA PRO A 84 -8.40 -1.95 -8.08
C PRO A 84 -7.29 -1.38 -8.96
N LYS A 85 -7.46 -0.17 -9.48
CA LYS A 85 -6.42 0.41 -10.34
C LYS A 85 -5.09 0.59 -9.61
N TYR A 86 -5.14 0.87 -8.30
CA TYR A 86 -3.91 1.01 -7.53
C TYR A 86 -3.30 -0.35 -7.21
N ILE A 87 -4.14 -1.34 -6.94
CA ILE A 87 -3.65 -2.70 -6.74
C ILE A 87 -2.93 -3.18 -8.00
N ARG A 88 -3.52 -2.90 -9.17
CA ARG A 88 -2.89 -3.25 -10.43
C ARG A 88 -1.51 -2.61 -10.57
N GLN A 89 -1.40 -1.32 -10.24
CA GLN A 89 -0.12 -0.63 -10.33
C GLN A 89 0.91 -1.23 -9.39
N LEU A 90 0.50 -1.60 -8.18
CA LEU A 90 1.41 -2.22 -7.21
C LEU A 90 1.91 -3.57 -7.71
N ILE A 91 1.02 -4.38 -8.26
CA ILE A 91 1.40 -5.68 -8.82
C ILE A 91 2.37 -5.52 -9.97
N LEU A 92 2.07 -4.60 -10.89
CA LEU A 92 2.93 -4.38 -12.05
C LEU A 92 4.31 -3.90 -11.64
N HIS A 93 4.37 -3.04 -10.62
CA HIS A 93 5.66 -2.58 -10.12
C HIS A 93 6.45 -3.73 -9.50
N ALA A 94 5.80 -4.58 -8.72
CA ALA A 94 6.46 -5.74 -8.12
C ALA A 94 6.99 -6.68 -9.21
N LYS A 95 6.20 -6.92 -10.24
CA LYS A 95 6.63 -7.78 -11.35
C LYS A 95 7.83 -7.20 -12.08
N LYS A 96 7.83 -5.89 -12.27
CA LYS A 96 8.94 -5.22 -12.91
C LYS A 96 10.22 -5.40 -12.10
N ASN A 97 10.10 -5.55 -10.79
CA ASN A 97 11.24 -5.74 -9.91
C ASN A 97 11.51 -7.21 -9.59
N GLY A 98 10.91 -8.13 -10.34
CA GLY A 98 11.27 -9.53 -10.28
C GLY A 98 10.30 -10.44 -9.56
N TRP A 99 9.22 -9.92 -8.97
CA TRP A 99 8.25 -10.78 -8.28
C TRP A 99 7.37 -11.48 -9.32
N GLN A 100 7.39 -12.81 -9.30
CA GLN A 100 6.60 -13.60 -10.22
C GLN A 100 5.42 -14.31 -9.56
N GLY A 101 5.38 -14.31 -8.24
CA GLY A 101 4.32 -15.00 -7.51
C GLY A 101 4.63 -16.44 -7.19
N HIS A 102 5.70 -17.00 -7.73
CA HIS A 102 6.01 -18.44 -7.55
C HIS A 102 7.05 -18.71 -6.48
N SER A 103 7.65 -17.69 -5.90
CA SER A 103 8.66 -17.87 -4.86
C SER A 103 8.44 -16.88 -3.75
N LYS A 104 9.02 -17.18 -2.60
CA LYS A 104 8.85 -16.32 -1.44
C LYS A 104 9.56 -14.99 -1.61
N ILE A 105 8.99 -13.97 -1.02
CA ILE A 105 9.55 -12.63 -1.05
C ILE A 105 9.36 -12.03 0.34
N ASP A 106 10.33 -11.26 0.80
CA ASP A 106 10.23 -10.59 2.08
C ASP A 106 9.21 -9.47 2.02
N LYS A 107 8.64 -9.13 3.18
CA LYS A 107 7.71 -8.01 3.28
C LYS A 107 8.37 -6.75 2.76
N GLN A 108 7.62 -5.94 2.03
CA GLN A 108 8.10 -4.74 1.38
C GLN A 108 7.48 -3.51 2.00
N ASP A 109 8.18 -2.40 1.90
CA ASP A 109 7.65 -1.10 2.31
C ASP A 109 6.74 -0.56 1.23
N GLY A 110 5.44 -0.47 1.54
CA GLY A 110 4.45 -0.01 0.55
C GLY A 110 4.64 1.43 0.14
N LEU A 111 5.11 2.28 1.06
CA LEU A 111 5.32 3.69 0.70
C LEU A 111 6.40 3.83 -0.37
N SER A 112 7.41 2.96 -0.36
CA SER A 112 8.42 3.00 -1.41
C SER A 112 7.83 2.64 -2.77
N TYR A 113 6.81 1.78 -2.80
CA TYR A 113 6.11 1.47 -4.03
C TYR A 113 5.37 2.69 -4.57
N LEU A 114 4.65 3.40 -3.68
CA LEU A 114 3.95 4.61 -4.11
C LEU A 114 4.93 5.66 -4.61
N ALA A 115 6.05 5.83 -3.92
CA ALA A 115 7.06 6.79 -4.35
C ALA A 115 7.62 6.41 -5.73
N ALA A 116 7.85 5.12 -5.96
CA ALA A 116 8.35 4.66 -7.26
C ALA A 116 7.34 4.89 -8.37
N LEU A 117 6.05 4.90 -8.04
CA LEU A 117 4.99 5.18 -8.99
C LEU A 117 4.79 6.68 -9.23
N GLY A 118 5.58 7.52 -8.55
CA GLY A 118 5.56 8.95 -8.76
C GLY A 118 4.88 9.77 -7.67
N TYR A 119 4.27 9.12 -6.68
CA TYR A 119 3.52 9.85 -5.66
C TYR A 119 4.42 10.42 -4.58
N GLU A 120 4.14 11.66 -4.20
CA GLU A 120 4.82 12.28 -3.07
C GLU A 120 4.16 11.79 -1.80
N VAL A 121 4.92 11.10 -0.96
CA VAL A 121 4.36 10.42 0.20
C VAL A 121 4.71 11.08 1.54
N GLN A 122 5.39 12.22 1.53
CA GLN A 122 5.82 12.87 2.77
C GLN A 122 4.68 13.15 3.73
N ILE A 123 3.52 13.53 3.22
CA ILE A 123 2.41 13.87 4.11
C ILE A 123 1.85 12.63 4.80
N LEU A 124 2.18 11.44 4.32
CA LEU A 124 1.71 10.20 4.94
C LEU A 124 2.63 9.74 6.05
N ILE A 125 3.88 10.13 6.02
CA ILE A 125 4.90 9.59 6.91
C ILE A 125 4.72 10.14 8.32
N PRO A 126 4.74 9.26 9.33
CA PRO A 126 4.62 9.73 10.70
C PRO A 126 5.71 10.75 11.01
N ASN A 127 5.27 11.79 11.72
CA ASN A 127 6.12 12.92 11.84
C ASN A 127 7.00 12.88 13.03
N GLN A 128 7.86 11.95 13.05
CA GLN A 128 8.77 11.92 14.14
C GLN A 128 9.79 13.01 14.01
N SER A 129 9.97 13.49 12.82
CA SER A 129 10.96 14.51 12.67
C SER A 129 10.53 15.83 13.21
N LYS A 130 9.26 16.06 13.34
CA LYS A 130 8.89 17.24 13.89
C LYS A 130 9.06 17.26 15.27
N SER A 131 9.21 16.19 15.73
CA SER A 131 9.55 16.18 17.04
C SER A 131 10.81 16.84 17.21
N PHE A 132 11.28 17.15 16.53
CA PHE A 132 12.40 17.76 16.74
C PHE A 132 12.36 19.05 16.45
N HIS A 133 11.71 19.30 16.23
CA HIS A 133 11.76 20.25 16.11
C HIS A 133 11.41 20.98 16.72
N GLU A 134 11.08 20.59 16.80
CA GLU A 134 11.01 21.05 17.36
C GLU A 134 11.42 21.60 17.70
N LEU A 135 11.60 21.61 17.60
CA LEU A 135 12.09 22.03 17.95
C LEU A 135 12.41 22.68 18.20
#